data_517bc1eae3fb5cdbe7691b00b9519bcb
#
_entry.id   517bc1eae3fb5cdbe7691b00b9519bcb
#
_cell.length_a   1.000
_cell.length_b   1.000
_cell.length_c   1.000
_cell.angle_alpha   90.00
_cell.angle_beta   90.00
_cell.angle_gamma   90.00
#
_symmetry.space_group_name_H-M   'P 1'
#
loop_
_entity.id
_entity.type
_entity.pdbx_description
1 polymer ?
#
loop_
_entity_poly.entity_id
_entity_poly.type
_entity_poly.pdbx_seq_one_letter_code
_entity_poly.pdbx_strand_id
1 'polypeptide(L)'
;KGYKVGVISTVNIDHATPAAFYAHQKTRKNYYEIGVELANSGFEYFAGGEFQKVNGDGTGPDNHTVAANAGYNVVTTQAGAAALTAGAGKTLIIAENLGDGKAMNYAMDAANGEWLLTDYVKKGIELLNNKKGFFLMTESGKIDWACHANDAAASIHDVLEMSNAVQAAVDFYNAHPNETLILVTADHETGGMAIGYKTTNYDTFLTNLAHQKMSYAKFDSTYVQGYIANKTPFETAMQDVKNVFGLTLPTDPAAASAGKLLLTDYEVENLRKAYERTLQVGSSSQSKMSQQDYELYGTYIPFSMAVCHTINHKSGMDHTTYAHTGAMVNVYAMGVGAEKFGGVYDNTEIYHKLAELTKVQ
;
A
#
# COMPACT_ATOMS: atom_id res chain seq x y z
N LYS A 1 16.36 -26.84 -5.13
CA LYS A 1 15.54 -27.75 -5.96
C LYS A 1 15.27 -27.22 -7.37
N GLY A 2 15.71 -26.00 -7.68
CA GLY A 2 15.59 -25.39 -8.98
C GLY A 2 14.25 -24.71 -9.26
N TYR A 3 13.49 -24.41 -8.21
CA TYR A 3 12.39 -23.45 -8.30
C TYR A 3 12.98 -22.08 -8.64
N LYS A 4 12.29 -21.34 -9.49
CA LYS A 4 12.52 -19.90 -9.62
C LYS A 4 11.80 -19.17 -8.48
N VAL A 5 12.33 -18.02 -8.08
CA VAL A 5 11.75 -17.23 -6.99
C VAL A 5 11.52 -15.80 -7.46
N GLY A 6 10.35 -15.26 -7.11
CA GLY A 6 9.99 -13.87 -7.34
C GLY A 6 9.43 -13.21 -6.10
N VAL A 7 9.65 -11.91 -5.98
CA VAL A 7 9.13 -11.06 -4.90
C VAL A 7 8.59 -9.76 -5.51
N ILE A 8 7.34 -9.44 -5.18
CA ILE A 8 6.65 -8.23 -5.63
C ILE A 8 6.14 -7.47 -4.41
N SER A 9 6.24 -6.15 -4.43
CA SER A 9 5.61 -5.30 -3.43
C SER A 9 5.14 -3.98 -4.04
N THR A 10 3.98 -3.48 -3.62
CA THR A 10 3.56 -2.12 -3.98
C THR A 10 4.27 -1.03 -3.19
N VAL A 11 4.97 -1.39 -2.10
CA VAL A 11 5.90 -0.49 -1.40
C VAL A 11 7.32 -0.62 -1.96
N ASN A 12 8.30 -0.05 -1.30
CA ASN A 12 9.70 -0.13 -1.73
C ASN A 12 10.18 -1.59 -1.72
N ILE A 13 10.95 -1.98 -2.73
CA ILE A 13 11.38 -3.37 -2.88
C ILE A 13 12.32 -3.83 -1.74
N ASP A 14 12.96 -2.90 -1.05
CA ASP A 14 13.79 -3.12 0.13
C ASP A 14 13.06 -2.87 1.46
N HIS A 15 11.72 -2.70 1.44
CA HIS A 15 10.90 -2.60 2.66
C HIS A 15 10.91 -3.91 3.45
N ALA A 16 10.48 -3.87 4.71
CA ALA A 16 10.64 -4.99 5.64
C ALA A 16 10.02 -6.31 5.15
N THR A 17 8.82 -6.27 4.59
CA THR A 17 8.09 -7.47 4.16
C THR A 17 8.77 -8.17 2.98
N PRO A 18 9.03 -7.51 1.84
CA PRO A 18 9.79 -8.16 0.77
C PRO A 18 11.21 -8.56 1.22
N ALA A 19 11.88 -7.71 2.02
CA ALA A 19 13.24 -7.98 2.52
C ALA A 19 13.32 -9.27 3.36
N ALA A 20 12.28 -9.59 4.12
CA ALA A 20 12.25 -10.81 4.94
C ALA A 20 12.40 -12.11 4.12
N PHE A 21 12.15 -12.08 2.81
CA PHE A 21 12.29 -13.23 1.93
C PHE A 21 13.71 -13.40 1.36
N TYR A 22 14.56 -12.37 1.37
CA TYR A 22 15.87 -12.42 0.72
C TYR A 22 17.02 -11.82 1.54
N ALA A 23 16.74 -11.05 2.60
CA ALA A 23 17.76 -10.35 3.36
C ALA A 23 17.89 -10.85 4.81
N HIS A 24 19.07 -10.64 5.43
CA HIS A 24 19.43 -11.10 6.76
C HIS A 24 19.92 -9.97 7.67
N GLN A 25 19.43 -8.74 7.45
CA GLN A 25 19.81 -7.59 8.23
C GLN A 25 19.14 -7.57 9.61
N LYS A 26 19.87 -7.05 10.63
CA LYS A 26 19.37 -6.95 12.01
C LYS A 26 18.23 -5.96 12.19
N THR A 27 18.08 -5.01 11.27
CA THR A 27 17.07 -3.95 11.32
C THR A 27 16.67 -3.53 9.92
N ARG A 28 15.38 -3.21 9.73
CA ARG A 28 14.89 -2.66 8.46
C ARG A 28 15.55 -1.33 8.06
N LYS A 29 16.17 -0.62 9.00
CA LYS A 29 16.85 0.65 8.73
C LYS A 29 18.12 0.50 7.88
N ASN A 30 18.64 -0.72 7.74
CA ASN A 30 19.77 -1.04 6.88
C ASN A 30 19.31 -1.20 5.41
N TYR A 31 18.52 -0.24 4.92
CA TYR A 31 17.91 -0.30 3.58
C TYR A 31 18.94 -0.49 2.46
N TYR A 32 20.09 0.17 2.55
CA TYR A 32 21.12 0.01 1.53
C TYR A 32 21.66 -1.42 1.47
N GLU A 33 22.02 -1.98 2.62
CA GLU A 33 22.52 -3.35 2.74
C GLU A 33 21.46 -4.37 2.33
N ILE A 34 20.19 -4.14 2.63
CA ILE A 34 19.07 -4.95 2.14
C ILE A 34 19.03 -4.95 0.61
N GLY A 35 19.18 -3.79 -0.03
CA GLY A 35 19.27 -3.69 -1.50
C GLY A 35 20.47 -4.43 -2.09
N VAL A 36 21.62 -4.43 -1.41
CA VAL A 36 22.78 -5.24 -1.79
C VAL A 36 22.49 -6.73 -1.66
N GLU A 37 21.81 -7.15 -0.60
CA GLU A 37 21.43 -8.57 -0.41
C GLU A 37 20.39 -9.02 -1.44
N LEU A 38 19.47 -8.14 -1.90
CA LEU A 38 18.59 -8.42 -3.04
C LEU A 38 19.39 -8.87 -4.26
N ALA A 39 20.39 -8.10 -4.64
CA ALA A 39 21.23 -8.40 -5.79
C ALA A 39 21.97 -9.75 -5.66
N ASN A 40 22.31 -10.13 -4.43
CA ASN A 40 23.04 -11.37 -4.12
C ASN A 40 22.14 -12.57 -3.82
N SER A 41 20.82 -12.38 -3.73
CA SER A 41 19.85 -13.44 -3.37
C SER A 41 19.80 -14.58 -4.39
N GLY A 42 20.08 -14.28 -5.64
CA GLY A 42 19.96 -15.22 -6.74
C GLY A 42 18.52 -15.42 -7.23
N PHE A 43 17.54 -14.73 -6.67
CA PHE A 43 16.15 -14.81 -7.11
C PHE A 43 16.00 -14.27 -8.55
N GLU A 44 15.00 -14.76 -9.26
CA GLU A 44 14.87 -14.47 -10.69
C GLU A 44 14.01 -13.24 -10.99
N TYR A 45 13.13 -12.83 -10.07
CA TYR A 45 12.21 -11.73 -10.34
C TYR A 45 11.98 -10.86 -9.11
N PHE A 46 12.16 -9.56 -9.28
CA PHE A 46 11.76 -8.54 -8.33
C PHE A 46 10.96 -7.47 -9.04
N ALA A 47 9.88 -6.97 -8.41
CA ALA A 47 9.17 -5.80 -8.86
C ALA A 47 8.63 -5.00 -7.67
N GLY A 48 8.76 -3.67 -7.71
CA GLY A 48 8.31 -2.84 -6.60
C GLY A 48 8.55 -1.35 -6.80
N GLY A 49 8.35 -0.61 -5.72
CA GLY A 49 8.82 0.77 -5.61
C GLY A 49 10.34 0.86 -5.58
N GLU A 50 10.86 2.08 -5.62
CA GLU A 50 12.29 2.36 -5.60
C GLU A 50 12.95 1.93 -4.29
N PHE A 51 14.23 1.66 -4.30
CA PHE A 51 15.01 1.50 -3.07
C PHE A 51 14.90 2.72 -2.18
N GLN A 52 14.73 2.53 -0.88
CA GLN A 52 14.69 3.62 0.10
C GLN A 52 16.00 4.40 0.13
N LYS A 53 17.11 3.66 0.08
CA LYS A 53 18.48 4.22 0.07
C LYS A 53 19.28 3.65 -1.09
N VAL A 54 19.04 4.21 -2.28
CA VAL A 54 19.64 3.72 -3.54
C VAL A 54 21.17 3.58 -3.47
N ASN A 55 21.87 4.54 -2.83
CA ASN A 55 23.33 4.59 -2.76
C ASN A 55 23.89 4.71 -1.33
N GLY A 56 23.11 4.31 -0.32
CA GLY A 56 23.50 4.37 1.09
C GLY A 56 23.86 5.79 1.55
N ASP A 57 23.09 6.80 1.12
CA ASP A 57 23.36 8.21 1.40
C ASP A 57 24.76 8.67 0.87
N GLY A 58 25.21 8.09 -0.23
CA GLY A 58 26.50 8.37 -0.87
C GLY A 58 27.66 7.54 -0.34
N THR A 59 27.42 6.51 0.47
CA THR A 59 28.47 5.66 1.06
C THR A 59 28.79 4.44 0.22
N GLY A 60 27.98 4.11 -0.80
CA GLY A 60 28.15 2.93 -1.63
C GLY A 60 27.77 3.16 -3.10
N PRO A 61 28.01 2.18 -3.96
CA PRO A 61 27.51 2.20 -5.33
C PRO A 61 25.99 2.15 -5.36
N ASP A 62 25.40 2.68 -6.42
CA ASP A 62 23.97 2.64 -6.67
C ASP A 62 23.45 1.19 -6.73
N ASN A 63 22.37 0.87 -6.00
CA ASN A 63 21.79 -0.48 -5.93
C ASN A 63 21.28 -0.99 -7.28
N HIS A 64 20.87 -0.12 -8.21
CA HIS A 64 20.61 -0.55 -9.60
C HIS A 64 21.87 -1.06 -10.28
N THR A 65 22.99 -0.38 -10.08
CA THR A 65 24.30 -0.82 -10.59
C THR A 65 24.73 -2.12 -9.92
N VAL A 66 24.53 -2.27 -8.60
CA VAL A 66 24.84 -3.52 -7.88
C VAL A 66 24.02 -4.68 -8.45
N ALA A 67 22.72 -4.48 -8.66
CA ALA A 67 21.84 -5.49 -9.27
C ALA A 67 22.24 -5.82 -10.72
N ALA A 68 22.54 -4.82 -11.54
CA ALA A 68 23.00 -5.03 -12.92
C ALA A 68 24.30 -5.83 -12.98
N ASN A 69 25.26 -5.52 -12.11
CA ASN A 69 26.53 -6.26 -11.99
C ASN A 69 26.35 -7.70 -11.51
N ALA A 70 25.26 -7.97 -10.74
CA ALA A 70 24.87 -9.32 -10.34
C ALA A 70 24.05 -10.08 -11.41
N GLY A 71 23.89 -9.48 -12.59
CA GLY A 71 23.26 -10.09 -13.76
C GLY A 71 21.75 -9.87 -13.87
N TYR A 72 21.20 -8.86 -13.18
CA TYR A 72 19.81 -8.48 -13.36
C TYR A 72 19.62 -7.55 -14.56
N ASN A 73 18.55 -7.78 -15.31
CA ASN A 73 17.98 -6.77 -16.18
C ASN A 73 17.23 -5.76 -15.28
N VAL A 74 17.82 -4.59 -15.07
CA VAL A 74 17.20 -3.51 -14.29
C VAL A 74 16.34 -2.68 -15.23
N VAL A 75 15.03 -2.65 -14.97
CA VAL A 75 14.02 -2.00 -15.81
C VAL A 75 13.25 -0.99 -14.98
N THR A 76 13.20 0.25 -15.44
CA THR A 76 12.56 1.37 -14.73
C THR A 76 11.44 2.02 -15.54
N THR A 77 11.03 1.38 -16.65
CA THR A 77 9.94 1.86 -17.49
C THR A 77 8.93 0.77 -17.75
N GLN A 78 7.67 1.14 -17.81
CA GLN A 78 6.57 0.22 -18.11
C GLN A 78 6.72 -0.42 -19.51
N ALA A 79 7.17 0.36 -20.49
CA ALA A 79 7.43 -0.14 -21.83
C ALA A 79 8.55 -1.18 -21.85
N GLY A 80 9.63 -0.94 -21.08
CA GLY A 80 10.72 -1.90 -20.91
C GLY A 80 10.24 -3.19 -20.22
N ALA A 81 9.43 -3.06 -19.17
CA ALA A 81 8.85 -4.20 -18.47
C ALA A 81 7.90 -5.02 -19.38
N ALA A 82 7.10 -4.34 -20.18
CA ALA A 82 6.19 -4.99 -21.13
C ALA A 82 6.94 -5.79 -22.20
N ALA A 83 8.11 -5.31 -22.63
CA ALA A 83 8.94 -5.96 -23.65
C ALA A 83 9.64 -7.24 -23.16
N LEU A 84 9.72 -7.48 -21.86
CA LEU A 84 10.31 -8.69 -21.29
C LEU A 84 9.47 -9.92 -21.64
N THR A 85 10.14 -11.02 -21.97
CA THR A 85 9.51 -12.30 -22.28
C THR A 85 10.13 -13.44 -21.52
N ALA A 86 9.49 -14.59 -21.50
CA ALA A 86 10.04 -15.81 -20.88
C ALA A 86 11.48 -16.06 -21.37
N GLY A 87 12.41 -16.26 -20.43
CA GLY A 87 13.84 -16.42 -20.73
C GLY A 87 14.66 -15.13 -20.62
N ALA A 88 14.09 -14.00 -20.25
CA ALA A 88 14.81 -12.73 -20.03
C ALA A 88 15.92 -12.81 -18.96
N GLY A 89 15.96 -13.88 -18.16
CA GLY A 89 16.92 -14.03 -17.07
C GLY A 89 16.47 -13.31 -15.79
N LYS A 90 17.41 -13.04 -14.89
CA LYS A 90 17.09 -12.31 -13.66
C LYS A 90 16.62 -10.88 -13.99
N THR A 91 15.56 -10.47 -13.35
CA THR A 91 14.90 -9.20 -13.67
C THR A 91 14.54 -8.45 -12.38
N LEU A 92 14.88 -7.16 -12.33
CA LEU A 92 14.44 -6.21 -11.33
C LEU A 92 13.66 -5.10 -12.02
N ILE A 93 12.38 -4.97 -11.71
CA ILE A 93 11.53 -3.89 -12.22
C ILE A 93 11.27 -2.90 -11.08
N ILE A 94 11.65 -1.66 -11.29
CA ILE A 94 11.23 -0.53 -10.47
C ILE A 94 10.07 0.17 -11.18
N ALA A 95 8.99 0.43 -10.48
CA ALA A 95 7.82 1.10 -11.06
C ALA A 95 8.20 2.46 -11.65
N GLU A 96 7.70 2.75 -12.86
CA GLU A 96 8.01 4.00 -13.57
C GLU A 96 7.45 5.22 -12.84
N ASN A 97 6.21 5.10 -12.34
CA ASN A 97 5.53 6.16 -11.60
C ASN A 97 5.56 5.82 -10.12
N LEU A 98 6.18 6.71 -9.35
CA LEU A 98 6.35 6.56 -7.91
C LEU A 98 5.52 7.58 -7.17
N GLY A 99 4.85 7.12 -6.12
CA GLY A 99 4.08 7.93 -5.18
C GLY A 99 4.90 8.34 -3.95
N ASP A 100 4.20 8.47 -2.84
CA ASP A 100 4.78 8.80 -1.54
C ASP A 100 5.82 7.76 -1.11
N GLY A 101 6.89 8.22 -0.47
CA GLY A 101 7.99 7.37 -0.04
C GLY A 101 8.72 6.62 -1.17
N LYS A 102 8.54 7.01 -2.42
CA LYS A 102 9.03 6.30 -3.61
C LYS A 102 8.44 4.89 -3.77
N ALA A 103 7.31 4.60 -3.16
CA ALA A 103 6.52 3.40 -3.40
C ALA A 103 5.71 3.54 -4.70
N MET A 104 5.03 2.48 -5.15
CA MET A 104 4.03 2.59 -6.22
C MET A 104 2.91 3.55 -5.79
N ASN A 105 2.21 4.14 -6.74
CA ASN A 105 1.00 4.90 -6.46
C ASN A 105 -0.05 4.01 -5.78
N TYR A 106 -0.93 4.61 -4.97
CA TYR A 106 -2.17 3.93 -4.58
C TYR A 106 -2.98 3.60 -5.83
N ALA A 107 -3.72 2.50 -5.83
CA ALA A 107 -4.52 2.10 -6.99
C ALA A 107 -5.49 3.21 -7.46
N MET A 108 -6.08 3.96 -6.51
CA MET A 108 -6.95 5.08 -6.83
C MET A 108 -6.24 6.31 -7.39
N ASP A 109 -4.92 6.42 -7.22
CA ASP A 109 -4.11 7.57 -7.67
C ASP A 109 -3.42 7.32 -9.01
N ALA A 110 -3.40 6.08 -9.45
CA ALA A 110 -2.72 5.68 -10.68
C ALA A 110 -3.30 6.38 -11.91
N ALA A 111 -2.42 6.76 -12.83
CA ALA A 111 -2.83 7.32 -14.11
C ALA A 111 -3.47 6.24 -14.99
N ASN A 112 -4.29 6.68 -15.96
CA ASN A 112 -4.89 5.74 -16.91
C ASN A 112 -3.79 5.00 -17.71
N GLY A 113 -3.80 3.67 -17.65
CA GLY A 113 -2.83 2.80 -18.30
C GLY A 113 -1.51 2.63 -17.53
N GLU A 114 -1.40 3.17 -16.34
CA GLU A 114 -0.30 2.86 -15.42
C GLU A 114 -0.40 1.41 -14.94
N TRP A 115 0.73 0.71 -14.88
CA TRP A 115 0.78 -0.64 -14.34
C TRP A 115 0.51 -0.65 -12.85
N LEU A 116 -0.39 -1.54 -12.44
CA LEU A 116 -0.73 -1.83 -11.05
C LEU A 116 -0.17 -3.21 -10.62
N LEU A 117 -0.41 -3.59 -9.39
CA LEU A 117 0.05 -4.86 -8.81
C LEU A 117 -0.26 -6.06 -9.72
N THR A 118 -1.46 -6.10 -10.28
CA THR A 118 -1.92 -7.16 -11.19
C THR A 118 -1.00 -7.33 -12.39
N ASP A 119 -0.49 -6.24 -12.98
CA ASP A 119 0.36 -6.30 -14.17
C ASP A 119 1.74 -6.87 -13.82
N TYR A 120 2.30 -6.48 -12.67
CA TYR A 120 3.56 -7.03 -12.16
C TYR A 120 3.42 -8.51 -11.80
N VAL A 121 2.27 -8.94 -11.25
CA VAL A 121 1.99 -10.35 -10.96
C VAL A 121 1.89 -11.17 -12.25
N LYS A 122 1.14 -10.70 -13.25
CA LYS A 122 1.07 -11.36 -14.56
C LYS A 122 2.45 -11.49 -15.21
N LYS A 123 3.25 -10.41 -15.17
CA LYS A 123 4.62 -10.43 -15.68
C LYS A 123 5.51 -11.39 -14.88
N GLY A 124 5.39 -11.43 -13.56
CA GLY A 124 6.11 -12.37 -12.70
C GLY A 124 5.79 -13.83 -13.04
N ILE A 125 4.51 -14.16 -13.20
CA ILE A 125 4.08 -15.50 -13.62
C ILE A 125 4.68 -15.85 -14.98
N GLU A 126 4.63 -14.95 -15.98
CA GLU A 126 5.20 -15.15 -17.33
C GLU A 126 6.71 -15.48 -17.27
N LEU A 127 7.48 -14.69 -16.50
CA LEU A 127 8.94 -14.81 -16.45
C LEU A 127 9.43 -16.01 -15.60
N LEU A 128 8.66 -16.34 -14.56
CA LEU A 128 9.03 -17.41 -13.62
C LEU A 128 8.55 -18.78 -14.07
N ASN A 129 7.47 -18.87 -14.86
CA ASN A 129 6.89 -20.15 -15.26
C ASN A 129 7.93 -21.04 -15.95
N ASN A 130 8.10 -22.26 -15.44
CA ASN A 130 9.07 -23.23 -15.94
C ASN A 130 8.71 -24.66 -15.47
N LYS A 131 9.35 -25.66 -16.07
CA LYS A 131 9.09 -27.09 -15.77
C LYS A 131 9.38 -27.54 -14.32
N LYS A 132 10.18 -26.79 -13.57
CA LYS A 132 10.52 -27.11 -12.17
C LYS A 132 9.62 -26.42 -11.16
N GLY A 133 8.84 -25.44 -11.61
CA GLY A 133 7.97 -24.62 -10.79
C GLY A 133 8.65 -23.34 -10.29
N PHE A 134 7.87 -22.52 -9.60
CA PHE A 134 8.32 -21.27 -9.01
C PHE A 134 7.62 -20.98 -7.69
N PHE A 135 8.20 -20.09 -6.92
CA PHE A 135 7.59 -19.44 -5.76
C PHE A 135 7.48 -17.95 -6.05
N LEU A 136 6.30 -17.37 -5.87
CA LEU A 136 6.07 -15.94 -6.07
C LEU A 136 5.41 -15.37 -4.81
N MET A 137 6.12 -14.52 -4.08
CA MET A 137 5.57 -13.69 -3.02
C MET A 137 5.08 -12.37 -3.63
N THR A 138 3.89 -11.96 -3.22
CA THR A 138 3.27 -10.72 -3.69
C THR A 138 2.67 -9.98 -2.50
N GLU A 139 3.04 -8.72 -2.33
CA GLU A 139 2.55 -7.85 -1.27
C GLU A 139 1.82 -6.64 -1.85
N SER A 140 0.61 -6.39 -1.36
CA SER A 140 -0.09 -5.10 -1.52
C SER A 140 0.16 -4.22 -0.30
N GLY A 141 1.42 -3.80 -0.11
CA GLY A 141 1.86 -3.08 1.09
C GLY A 141 1.24 -1.68 1.25
N LYS A 142 0.66 -1.12 0.19
CA LYS A 142 -0.06 0.16 0.26
C LYS A 142 -1.38 0.05 1.02
N ILE A 143 -1.97 -1.14 1.18
CA ILE A 143 -3.13 -1.37 2.07
C ILE A 143 -2.76 -0.98 3.50
N ASP A 144 -1.62 -1.47 4.00
CA ASP A 144 -1.11 -1.15 5.32
C ASP A 144 -0.89 0.36 5.51
N TRP A 145 -0.23 1.01 4.55
CA TRP A 145 0.01 2.45 4.61
C TRP A 145 -1.28 3.28 4.63
N ALA A 146 -2.30 2.90 3.84
CA ALA A 146 -3.60 3.55 3.88
C ALA A 146 -4.30 3.35 5.23
N CYS A 147 -4.23 2.13 5.79
CA CYS A 147 -4.80 1.82 7.10
C CYS A 147 -4.09 2.58 8.23
N HIS A 148 -2.77 2.70 8.19
CA HIS A 148 -2.00 3.55 9.10
C HIS A 148 -2.44 5.03 9.04
N ALA A 149 -2.77 5.53 7.86
CA ALA A 149 -3.26 6.89 7.65
C ALA A 149 -4.78 7.01 7.85
N ASN A 150 -5.46 5.96 8.28
CA ASN A 150 -6.91 5.90 8.39
C ASN A 150 -7.65 6.35 7.12
N ASP A 151 -7.08 6.13 5.95
CA ASP A 151 -7.69 6.41 4.65
C ASP A 151 -8.44 5.17 4.14
N ALA A 152 -9.70 5.04 4.54
CA ALA A 152 -10.53 3.88 4.21
C ALA A 152 -10.72 3.71 2.69
N ALA A 153 -10.89 4.81 1.95
CA ALA A 153 -11.11 4.72 0.50
C ALA A 153 -9.86 4.21 -0.23
N ALA A 154 -8.68 4.74 0.10
CA ALA A 154 -7.42 4.26 -0.48
C ALA A 154 -7.19 2.78 -0.13
N SER A 155 -7.40 2.38 1.13
CA SER A 155 -7.29 0.99 1.55
C SER A 155 -8.21 0.07 0.74
N ILE A 156 -9.47 0.44 0.56
CA ILE A 156 -10.45 -0.35 -0.22
C ILE A 156 -10.00 -0.50 -1.68
N HIS A 157 -9.52 0.57 -2.31
CA HIS A 157 -9.04 0.50 -3.70
C HIS A 157 -7.83 -0.44 -3.85
N ASP A 158 -6.88 -0.40 -2.91
CA ASP A 158 -5.72 -1.30 -2.94
C ASP A 158 -6.10 -2.76 -2.59
N VAL A 159 -7.12 -3.00 -1.75
CA VAL A 159 -7.69 -4.35 -1.54
C VAL A 159 -8.36 -4.88 -2.80
N LEU A 160 -9.10 -4.04 -3.54
CA LEU A 160 -9.69 -4.43 -4.81
C LEU A 160 -8.62 -4.75 -5.85
N GLU A 161 -7.53 -3.99 -5.89
CA GLU A 161 -6.41 -4.29 -6.77
C GLU A 161 -5.68 -5.58 -6.36
N MET A 162 -5.50 -5.84 -5.06
CA MET A 162 -5.00 -7.13 -4.58
C MET A 162 -5.91 -8.29 -5.03
N SER A 163 -7.24 -8.09 -5.01
CA SER A 163 -8.19 -9.09 -5.52
C SER A 163 -7.98 -9.38 -7.01
N ASN A 164 -7.69 -8.35 -7.82
CA ASN A 164 -7.36 -8.52 -9.24
C ASN A 164 -6.04 -9.29 -9.44
N ALA A 165 -5.04 -9.01 -8.61
CA ALA A 165 -3.77 -9.72 -8.62
C ALA A 165 -3.94 -11.20 -8.22
N VAL A 166 -4.78 -11.49 -7.21
CA VAL A 166 -5.16 -12.86 -6.84
C VAL A 166 -5.90 -13.55 -7.99
N GLN A 167 -6.78 -12.83 -8.72
CA GLN A 167 -7.45 -13.40 -9.89
C GLN A 167 -6.45 -13.83 -10.96
N ALA A 168 -5.36 -13.10 -11.20
CA ALA A 168 -4.31 -13.52 -12.13
C ALA A 168 -3.63 -14.84 -11.69
N ALA A 169 -3.44 -15.04 -10.38
CA ALA A 169 -2.96 -16.31 -9.83
C ALA A 169 -4.00 -17.43 -9.98
N VAL A 170 -5.28 -17.14 -9.80
CA VAL A 170 -6.39 -18.09 -10.01
C VAL A 170 -6.49 -18.50 -11.48
N ASP A 171 -6.27 -17.58 -12.42
CA ASP A 171 -6.26 -17.90 -13.85
C ASP A 171 -5.11 -18.87 -14.18
N PHE A 172 -3.93 -18.69 -13.57
CA PHE A 172 -2.83 -19.64 -13.66
C PHE A 172 -3.19 -21.00 -13.03
N TYR A 173 -3.80 -21.00 -11.84
CA TYR A 173 -4.30 -22.21 -11.20
C TYR A 173 -5.27 -22.98 -12.08
N ASN A 174 -6.21 -22.31 -12.72
CA ASN A 174 -7.19 -22.96 -13.62
C ASN A 174 -6.54 -23.68 -14.80
N ALA A 175 -5.38 -23.21 -15.26
CA ALA A 175 -4.56 -23.89 -16.27
C ALA A 175 -3.68 -25.02 -15.69
N HIS A 176 -3.36 -24.95 -14.38
CA HIS A 176 -2.42 -25.84 -13.67
C HIS A 176 -2.98 -26.35 -12.33
N PRO A 177 -4.21 -26.91 -12.25
CA PRO A 177 -4.91 -27.12 -10.98
C PRO A 177 -4.25 -28.19 -10.07
N ASN A 178 -3.49 -29.11 -10.65
CA ASN A 178 -2.87 -30.21 -9.91
C ASN A 178 -1.46 -29.92 -9.41
N GLU A 179 -0.94 -28.71 -9.63
CA GLU A 179 0.44 -28.34 -9.30
C GLU A 179 0.59 -26.92 -8.76
N THR A 180 -0.53 -26.23 -8.51
CA THR A 180 -0.55 -24.85 -7.98
C THR A 180 -1.17 -24.81 -6.60
N LEU A 181 -0.55 -24.05 -5.71
CA LEU A 181 -1.10 -23.63 -4.41
C LEU A 181 -1.09 -22.11 -4.35
N ILE A 182 -2.21 -21.51 -3.99
CA ILE A 182 -2.36 -20.08 -3.73
C ILE A 182 -2.69 -19.90 -2.25
N LEU A 183 -1.95 -19.01 -1.58
CA LEU A 183 -2.25 -18.54 -0.22
C LEU A 183 -2.47 -17.04 -0.26
N VAL A 184 -3.51 -16.58 0.45
CA VAL A 184 -3.78 -15.16 0.66
C VAL A 184 -3.94 -14.93 2.16
N THR A 185 -3.12 -14.05 2.71
CA THR A 185 -3.12 -13.74 4.15
C THR A 185 -2.59 -12.32 4.36
N ALA A 186 -2.52 -11.89 5.60
CA ALA A 186 -1.76 -10.73 6.04
C ALA A 186 -0.79 -11.14 7.15
N ASP A 187 0.23 -10.33 7.39
CA ASP A 187 1.14 -10.45 8.53
C ASP A 187 0.50 -9.93 9.82
N HIS A 188 -0.36 -8.90 9.73
CA HIS A 188 -1.12 -8.31 10.83
C HIS A 188 -2.30 -7.48 10.29
N GLU A 189 -3.16 -7.06 11.19
CA GLU A 189 -4.15 -6.02 10.97
C GLU A 189 -3.55 -4.64 11.22
N THR A 190 -4.04 -3.60 10.54
CA THR A 190 -3.58 -2.21 10.69
C THR A 190 -4.77 -1.26 10.77
N GLY A 191 -4.68 -0.31 11.70
CA GLY A 191 -5.64 0.80 11.85
C GLY A 191 -6.85 0.47 12.71
N GLY A 192 -7.19 -0.79 12.91
CA GLY A 192 -8.39 -1.20 13.64
C GLY A 192 -9.66 -0.70 12.97
N MET A 193 -9.73 -0.76 11.64
CA MET A 193 -10.87 -0.29 10.86
C MET A 193 -12.13 -1.11 11.18
N ALA A 194 -13.22 -0.41 11.49
CA ALA A 194 -14.50 -1.01 11.77
C ALA A 194 -15.64 -0.34 11.00
N ILE A 195 -16.62 -1.13 10.55
CA ILE A 195 -17.90 -0.63 10.06
C ILE A 195 -18.78 -0.38 11.27
N GLY A 196 -19.16 0.88 11.46
CA GLY A 196 -19.92 1.40 12.57
C GLY A 196 -19.30 2.68 13.12
N TYR A 197 -20.11 3.71 13.32
CA TYR A 197 -19.70 4.96 13.93
C TYR A 197 -20.79 5.52 14.83
N LYS A 198 -20.40 6.06 15.98
CA LYS A 198 -21.29 6.51 17.05
C LYS A 198 -22.41 7.47 16.61
N THR A 199 -22.21 8.28 15.57
CA THR A 199 -23.23 9.24 15.10
C THR A 199 -24.13 8.70 14.00
N THR A 200 -23.80 7.54 13.41
CA THR A 200 -24.63 6.88 12.39
C THR A 200 -25.52 5.78 12.98
N ASN A 201 -25.40 5.49 14.28
CA ASN A 201 -26.12 4.42 14.97
C ASN A 201 -25.96 3.06 14.28
N TYR A 202 -27.03 2.50 13.72
CA TYR A 202 -27.04 1.22 13.01
C TYR A 202 -26.89 1.37 11.49
N ASP A 203 -26.85 2.61 11.00
CA ASP A 203 -26.79 2.89 9.56
C ASP A 203 -25.34 3.01 9.07
N THR A 204 -25.13 2.60 7.83
CA THR A 204 -23.90 2.83 7.08
C THR A 204 -24.20 3.50 5.74
N PHE A 205 -23.27 4.32 5.28
CA PHE A 205 -23.38 5.08 4.03
C PHE A 205 -22.09 4.91 3.22
N LEU A 206 -21.63 3.65 3.05
CA LEU A 206 -20.31 3.32 2.47
C LEU A 206 -20.11 3.91 1.08
N THR A 207 -21.20 4.14 0.33
CA THR A 207 -21.14 4.81 -0.98
C THR A 207 -20.58 6.24 -0.91
N ASN A 208 -20.59 6.88 0.26
CA ASN A 208 -19.94 8.19 0.43
C ASN A 208 -18.44 8.14 0.16
N LEU A 209 -17.76 7.02 0.45
CA LEU A 209 -16.34 6.85 0.18
C LEU A 209 -16.00 6.96 -1.31
N ALA A 210 -16.95 6.66 -2.21
CA ALA A 210 -16.76 6.81 -3.65
C ALA A 210 -16.63 8.29 -4.10
N HIS A 211 -16.91 9.25 -3.23
CA HIS A 211 -16.64 10.66 -3.50
C HIS A 211 -15.17 11.04 -3.34
N GLN A 212 -14.38 10.25 -2.60
CA GLN A 212 -12.94 10.46 -2.49
C GLN A 212 -12.26 10.06 -3.81
N LYS A 213 -11.56 11.01 -4.44
CA LYS A 213 -10.97 10.87 -5.78
C LYS A 213 -9.46 10.67 -5.76
N MET A 214 -8.83 10.79 -4.61
CA MET A 214 -7.39 10.55 -4.42
C MET A 214 -7.08 10.18 -2.98
N SER A 215 -5.95 9.53 -2.76
CA SER A 215 -5.48 9.20 -1.42
C SER A 215 -5.10 10.45 -0.63
N TYR A 216 -4.98 10.27 0.70
CA TYR A 216 -4.44 11.32 1.58
C TYR A 216 -3.07 11.81 1.10
N ALA A 217 -2.19 10.91 0.67
CA ALA A 217 -0.83 11.24 0.24
C ALA A 217 -0.81 12.07 -1.04
N LYS A 218 -1.68 11.74 -2.00
CA LYS A 218 -1.88 12.52 -3.23
C LYS A 218 -2.50 13.87 -2.92
N PHE A 219 -3.45 13.93 -1.99
CA PHE A 219 -4.04 15.19 -1.52
C PHE A 219 -2.99 16.08 -0.87
N ASP A 220 -2.13 15.52 -0.01
CA ASP A 220 -1.02 16.24 0.60
C ASP A 220 -0.09 16.85 -0.45
N SER A 221 0.36 16.07 -1.40
CA SER A 221 1.32 16.52 -2.42
C SER A 221 0.72 17.50 -3.43
N THR A 222 -0.56 17.32 -3.76
CA THR A 222 -1.21 18.14 -4.80
C THR A 222 -1.74 19.47 -4.24
N TYR A 223 -2.25 19.47 -3.02
CA TYR A 223 -2.97 20.62 -2.46
C TYR A 223 -2.35 21.16 -1.17
N VAL A 224 -2.16 20.30 -0.16
CA VAL A 224 -1.85 20.76 1.21
C VAL A 224 -0.48 21.42 1.29
N GLN A 225 0.51 20.94 0.53
CA GLN A 225 1.81 21.64 0.42
C GLN A 225 1.66 23.05 -0.09
N GLY A 226 0.78 23.27 -1.06
CA GLY A 226 0.44 24.59 -1.60
C GLY A 226 -0.25 25.48 -0.55
N TYR A 227 -1.15 24.92 0.26
CA TYR A 227 -1.80 25.66 1.36
C TYR A 227 -0.80 26.14 2.40
N ILE A 228 0.13 25.27 2.80
CA ILE A 228 1.20 25.61 3.75
C ILE A 228 2.08 26.75 3.19
N ALA A 229 2.53 26.61 1.95
CA ALA A 229 3.43 27.57 1.30
C ALA A 229 2.78 28.95 1.12
N ASN A 230 1.52 28.98 0.70
CA ASN A 230 0.81 30.21 0.32
C ASN A 230 -0.08 30.74 1.45
N LYS A 231 -0.19 30.06 2.60
CA LYS A 231 -1.15 30.37 3.68
C LYS A 231 -2.57 30.56 3.14
N THR A 232 -3.00 29.63 2.29
CA THR A 232 -4.30 29.68 1.61
C THR A 232 -5.43 29.83 2.64
N PRO A 233 -6.46 30.64 2.40
CA PRO A 233 -7.63 30.73 3.29
C PRO A 233 -8.35 29.37 3.42
N PHE A 234 -8.85 29.06 4.61
CA PHE A 234 -9.57 27.81 4.90
C PHE A 234 -10.73 27.54 3.93
N GLU A 235 -11.53 28.58 3.66
CA GLU A 235 -12.68 28.48 2.76
C GLU A 235 -12.27 28.11 1.32
N THR A 236 -11.11 28.55 0.88
CA THR A 236 -10.54 28.15 -0.42
C THR A 236 -10.08 26.68 -0.38
N ALA A 237 -9.39 26.27 0.67
CA ALA A 237 -9.00 24.85 0.84
C ALA A 237 -10.24 23.93 0.88
N MET A 238 -11.33 24.37 1.48
CA MET A 238 -12.58 23.59 1.55
C MET A 238 -13.27 23.43 0.19
N GLN A 239 -13.02 24.31 -0.81
CA GLN A 239 -13.50 24.06 -2.18
C GLN A 239 -12.78 22.85 -2.81
N ASP A 240 -11.48 22.70 -2.56
CA ASP A 240 -10.73 21.53 -3.02
C ASP A 240 -11.17 20.27 -2.27
N VAL A 241 -11.39 20.34 -0.95
CA VAL A 241 -11.96 19.25 -0.16
C VAL A 241 -13.33 18.81 -0.70
N LYS A 242 -14.20 19.76 -1.04
CA LYS A 242 -15.48 19.45 -1.70
C LYS A 242 -15.28 18.74 -3.04
N ASN A 243 -14.37 19.23 -3.86
CA ASN A 243 -14.10 18.68 -5.20
C ASN A 243 -13.50 17.26 -5.13
N VAL A 244 -12.66 17.00 -4.12
CA VAL A 244 -11.91 15.75 -3.96
C VAL A 244 -12.66 14.73 -3.11
N PHE A 245 -13.32 15.15 -2.02
CA PHE A 245 -13.96 14.26 -1.04
C PHE A 245 -15.48 14.42 -0.98
N GLY A 246 -16.06 15.40 -1.65
CA GLY A 246 -17.50 15.68 -1.60
C GLY A 246 -17.95 16.40 -0.33
N LEU A 247 -17.09 16.60 0.67
CA LEU A 247 -17.45 17.23 1.95
C LEU A 247 -17.80 18.70 1.73
N THR A 248 -19.03 19.09 2.03
CA THR A 248 -19.60 20.37 1.63
C THR A 248 -19.91 21.25 2.84
N LEU A 249 -19.43 22.49 2.83
CA LEU A 249 -19.72 23.48 3.87
C LEU A 249 -21.21 23.85 3.90
N PRO A 250 -21.80 24.17 5.09
CA PRO A 250 -23.17 24.64 5.20
C PRO A 250 -23.45 25.95 4.43
N THR A 251 -22.41 26.75 4.23
CA THR A 251 -22.45 28.02 3.49
C THR A 251 -22.30 27.88 1.98
N ASP A 252 -22.02 26.67 1.50
CA ASP A 252 -21.85 26.40 0.07
C ASP A 252 -23.20 26.46 -0.66
N PRO A 253 -23.28 27.03 -1.86
CA PRO A 253 -24.52 27.04 -2.66
C PRO A 253 -25.11 25.64 -2.93
N ALA A 254 -24.28 24.60 -2.94
CA ALA A 254 -24.70 23.20 -3.14
C ALA A 254 -25.08 22.49 -1.82
N ALA A 255 -25.09 23.15 -0.67
CA ALA A 255 -25.35 22.53 0.64
C ALA A 255 -26.66 21.71 0.66
N ALA A 256 -27.72 22.22 0.04
CA ALA A 256 -29.02 21.55 -0.02
C ALA A 256 -29.00 20.19 -0.76
N SER A 257 -28.04 19.99 -1.66
CA SER A 257 -27.87 18.73 -2.43
C SER A 257 -26.75 17.81 -1.92
N ALA A 258 -26.00 18.23 -0.90
CA ALA A 258 -24.84 17.49 -0.40
C ALA A 258 -25.20 16.22 0.39
N GLY A 259 -26.48 16.05 0.79
CA GLY A 259 -26.93 14.86 1.51
C GLY A 259 -26.13 14.60 2.79
N LYS A 260 -25.65 13.39 2.95
CA LYS A 260 -24.84 13.00 4.12
C LYS A 260 -23.45 13.63 4.16
N LEU A 261 -22.95 14.17 3.03
CA LEU A 261 -21.65 14.85 2.95
C LEU A 261 -21.73 16.34 3.33
N LEU A 262 -22.92 16.85 3.67
CA LEU A 262 -23.07 18.15 4.28
C LEU A 262 -22.41 18.15 5.67
N LEU A 263 -21.47 19.07 5.89
CA LEU A 263 -20.79 19.21 7.17
C LEU A 263 -21.69 19.87 8.21
N THR A 264 -21.61 19.40 9.45
CA THR A 264 -22.17 20.09 10.62
C THR A 264 -21.21 21.19 11.08
N ASP A 265 -21.69 22.16 11.87
CA ASP A 265 -20.86 23.23 12.43
C ASP A 265 -19.69 22.64 13.26
N TYR A 266 -19.93 21.56 13.99
CA TYR A 266 -18.90 20.86 14.76
C TYR A 266 -17.78 20.27 13.86
N GLU A 267 -18.15 19.64 12.76
CA GLU A 267 -17.19 19.09 11.79
C GLU A 267 -16.39 20.21 11.11
N VAL A 268 -17.04 21.30 10.75
CA VAL A 268 -16.37 22.50 10.20
C VAL A 268 -15.35 23.06 11.17
N GLU A 269 -15.72 23.18 12.47
CA GLU A 269 -14.81 23.66 13.51
C GLU A 269 -13.59 22.74 13.67
N ASN A 270 -13.78 21.42 13.67
CA ASN A 270 -12.69 20.45 13.77
C ASN A 270 -11.76 20.51 12.56
N LEU A 271 -12.31 20.58 11.35
CA LEU A 271 -11.53 20.75 10.12
C LEU A 271 -10.74 22.06 10.13
N ARG A 272 -11.33 23.15 10.60
CA ARG A 272 -10.66 24.45 10.73
C ARG A 272 -9.48 24.38 11.72
N LYS A 273 -9.67 23.79 12.89
CA LYS A 273 -8.60 23.60 13.89
C LYS A 273 -7.44 22.77 13.32
N ALA A 274 -7.76 21.68 12.61
CA ALA A 274 -6.77 20.84 11.97
C ALA A 274 -6.02 21.60 10.86
N TYR A 275 -6.74 22.42 10.09
CA TYR A 275 -6.16 23.26 9.04
C TYR A 275 -5.19 24.31 9.62
N GLU A 276 -5.62 25.06 10.64
CA GLU A 276 -4.79 26.03 11.32
C GLU A 276 -3.55 25.38 11.94
N ARG A 277 -3.74 24.18 12.52
CA ARG A 277 -2.64 23.39 13.05
C ARG A 277 -1.65 22.99 11.96
N THR A 278 -2.14 22.59 10.80
CA THR A 278 -1.30 22.27 9.62
C THR A 278 -0.45 23.47 9.20
N LEU A 279 -1.01 24.67 9.14
CA LEU A 279 -0.25 25.87 8.82
C LEU A 279 0.82 26.24 9.84
N GLN A 280 0.64 25.83 11.12
CA GLN A 280 1.62 26.06 12.19
C GLN A 280 2.78 25.06 12.16
N VAL A 281 2.49 23.77 11.96
CA VAL A 281 3.50 22.70 12.03
C VAL A 281 4.21 22.47 10.69
N GLY A 282 3.54 22.77 9.58
CA GLY A 282 4.05 22.49 8.24
C GLY A 282 4.03 21.01 7.89
N SER A 283 4.73 20.64 6.82
CA SER A 283 4.79 19.27 6.31
C SER A 283 5.68 18.33 7.10
N SER A 284 6.60 18.84 7.93
CA SER A 284 7.52 18.06 8.78
C SER A 284 7.03 18.02 10.23
N SER A 285 5.87 17.43 10.44
CA SER A 285 5.07 17.60 11.65
C SER A 285 5.59 16.90 12.90
N GLN A 286 6.25 15.74 12.80
CA GLN A 286 6.52 14.85 13.94
C GLN A 286 7.23 15.53 15.13
N SER A 287 8.23 16.37 14.90
CA SER A 287 8.98 17.03 15.99
C SER A 287 8.24 18.20 16.64
N LYS A 288 7.11 18.63 16.08
CA LYS A 288 6.33 19.79 16.53
C LYS A 288 4.94 19.41 17.04
N MET A 289 4.59 18.13 17.02
CA MET A 289 3.29 17.65 17.47
C MET A 289 3.23 17.48 18.98
N SER A 290 2.14 17.96 19.57
CA SER A 290 1.79 17.70 20.96
C SER A 290 1.24 16.28 21.13
N GLN A 291 1.07 15.80 22.37
CA GLN A 291 0.38 14.53 22.64
C GLN A 291 -1.05 14.54 22.08
N GLN A 292 -1.74 15.67 22.18
CA GLN A 292 -3.08 15.82 21.63
C GLN A 292 -3.10 15.72 20.10
N ASP A 293 -2.12 16.35 19.41
CA ASP A 293 -2.00 16.21 17.96
C ASP A 293 -1.78 14.75 17.56
N TYR A 294 -0.91 14.06 18.31
CA TYR A 294 -0.61 12.65 18.06
C TYR A 294 -1.85 11.76 18.20
N GLU A 295 -2.68 12.02 19.21
CA GLU A 295 -3.94 11.31 19.41
C GLU A 295 -4.94 11.58 18.27
N LEU A 296 -5.02 12.83 17.80
CA LEU A 296 -5.98 13.24 16.77
C LEU A 296 -5.52 12.92 15.35
N TYR A 297 -4.22 12.96 15.07
CA TYR A 297 -3.70 12.97 13.70
C TYR A 297 -2.52 11.98 13.48
N GLY A 298 -2.13 11.23 14.50
CA GLY A 298 -0.94 10.37 14.43
C GLY A 298 0.32 11.16 14.13
N THR A 299 1.10 10.70 13.16
CA THR A 299 2.30 11.37 12.67
C THR A 299 2.09 12.07 11.32
N TYR A 300 0.83 12.19 10.89
CA TYR A 300 0.43 12.70 9.59
C TYR A 300 0.11 14.20 9.63
N ILE A 301 -0.17 14.77 8.47
CA ILE A 301 -0.60 16.16 8.36
C ILE A 301 -2.01 16.32 8.95
N PRO A 302 -2.21 17.20 9.94
CA PRO A 302 -3.47 17.28 10.67
C PRO A 302 -4.70 17.46 9.79
N PHE A 303 -4.63 18.33 8.77
CA PHE A 303 -5.77 18.62 7.92
C PHE A 303 -6.20 17.40 7.10
N SER A 304 -5.26 16.70 6.48
CA SER A 304 -5.57 15.51 5.67
C SER A 304 -6.19 14.40 6.52
N MET A 305 -5.68 14.19 7.74
CA MET A 305 -6.26 13.22 8.66
C MET A 305 -7.68 13.61 9.10
N ALA A 306 -7.90 14.88 9.42
CA ALA A 306 -9.23 15.35 9.79
C ALA A 306 -10.24 15.18 8.62
N VAL A 307 -9.80 15.38 7.38
CA VAL A 307 -10.63 15.15 6.17
C VAL A 307 -10.94 13.66 6.02
N CYS A 308 -9.93 12.76 6.11
CA CYS A 308 -10.14 11.32 6.04
C CYS A 308 -11.06 10.81 7.14
N HIS A 309 -10.85 11.23 8.40
CA HIS A 309 -11.75 10.88 9.50
C HIS A 309 -13.18 11.36 9.24
N THR A 310 -13.35 12.60 8.75
CA THR A 310 -14.69 13.14 8.50
C THR A 310 -15.45 12.34 7.45
N ILE A 311 -14.82 11.97 6.32
CA ILE A 311 -15.50 11.16 5.30
C ILE A 311 -15.78 9.74 5.79
N ASN A 312 -14.86 9.14 6.58
CA ASN A 312 -15.08 7.84 7.20
C ASN A 312 -16.30 7.86 8.13
N HIS A 313 -16.35 8.84 9.05
CA HIS A 313 -17.44 9.02 10.00
C HIS A 313 -18.79 9.21 9.28
N LYS A 314 -18.80 10.05 8.23
CA LYS A 314 -20.01 10.23 7.39
C LYS A 314 -20.40 8.97 6.61
N SER A 315 -19.47 8.06 6.44
CA SER A 315 -19.71 6.75 5.80
C SER A 315 -20.14 5.68 6.80
N GLY A 316 -20.11 5.97 8.10
CA GLY A 316 -20.40 5.01 9.17
C GLY A 316 -19.23 4.04 9.41
N MET A 317 -18.00 4.54 9.34
CA MET A 317 -16.76 3.81 9.62
C MET A 317 -15.87 4.61 10.55
N ASP A 318 -15.01 3.91 11.28
CA ASP A 318 -13.98 4.52 12.12
C ASP A 318 -12.75 3.62 12.23
N HIS A 319 -11.66 4.18 12.74
CA HIS A 319 -10.41 3.51 13.05
C HIS A 319 -10.06 3.71 14.53
N THR A 320 -9.40 2.74 15.12
CA THR A 320 -9.04 2.78 16.54
C THR A 320 -7.60 3.18 16.82
N THR A 321 -6.75 3.14 15.80
CA THR A 321 -5.31 3.42 15.95
C THR A 321 -4.68 3.83 14.61
N TYR A 322 -3.47 4.40 14.70
CA TYR A 322 -2.56 4.61 13.57
C TYR A 322 -1.48 3.52 13.49
N ALA A 323 -1.65 2.43 14.22
CA ALA A 323 -0.71 1.32 14.30
C ALA A 323 -1.43 -0.02 14.06
N HIS A 324 -0.74 -1.13 14.35
CA HIS A 324 -1.30 -2.46 14.24
C HIS A 324 -2.21 -2.77 15.43
N THR A 325 -3.18 -3.67 15.23
CA THR A 325 -3.98 -4.23 16.33
C THR A 325 -3.65 -5.70 16.54
N GLY A 326 -4.16 -6.28 17.62
CA GLY A 326 -4.05 -7.70 17.92
C GLY A 326 -5.13 -8.58 17.28
N ALA A 327 -5.87 -8.06 16.30
CA ALA A 327 -6.88 -8.87 15.60
C ALA A 327 -6.21 -9.97 14.77
N MET A 328 -6.79 -11.18 14.82
CA MET A 328 -6.34 -12.29 14.00
C MET A 328 -6.63 -12.03 12.53
N VAL A 329 -5.71 -12.43 11.66
CA VAL A 329 -5.88 -12.34 10.21
C VAL A 329 -6.23 -13.71 9.62
N ASN A 330 -7.03 -13.69 8.55
CA ASN A 330 -7.44 -14.93 7.89
C ASN A 330 -6.35 -15.45 6.97
N VAL A 331 -6.27 -16.78 6.83
CA VAL A 331 -5.53 -17.45 5.77
C VAL A 331 -6.53 -18.10 4.82
N TYR A 332 -6.50 -17.70 3.56
CA TYR A 332 -7.25 -18.35 2.48
C TYR A 332 -6.28 -19.21 1.68
N ALA A 333 -6.67 -20.44 1.36
CA ALA A 333 -5.85 -21.37 0.61
C ALA A 333 -6.65 -22.01 -0.51
N MET A 334 -6.05 -22.16 -1.69
CA MET A 334 -6.66 -22.81 -2.85
C MET A 334 -5.61 -23.64 -3.58
N GLY A 335 -5.98 -24.87 -3.96
CA GLY A 335 -5.13 -25.75 -4.76
C GLY A 335 -4.48 -26.88 -3.96
N VAL A 336 -3.35 -27.37 -4.44
CA VAL A 336 -2.69 -28.56 -3.90
C VAL A 336 -2.17 -28.32 -2.50
N GLY A 337 -2.63 -29.09 -1.51
CA GLY A 337 -2.21 -28.96 -0.10
C GLY A 337 -2.94 -27.84 0.66
N ALA A 338 -3.97 -27.22 0.08
CA ALA A 338 -4.74 -26.15 0.72
C ALA A 338 -5.34 -26.58 2.07
N GLU A 339 -5.69 -27.85 2.23
CA GLU A 339 -6.26 -28.43 3.45
C GLU A 339 -5.33 -28.31 4.67
N LYS A 340 -4.02 -28.14 4.45
CA LYS A 340 -3.03 -27.96 5.53
C LYS A 340 -3.12 -26.58 6.21
N PHE A 341 -3.77 -25.61 5.57
CA PHE A 341 -3.83 -24.22 6.02
C PHE A 341 -5.12 -23.89 6.78
N GLY A 342 -5.95 -24.86 7.10
CA GLY A 342 -7.10 -24.69 7.99
C GLY A 342 -6.71 -24.62 9.47
N GLY A 343 -7.63 -24.04 10.29
CA GLY A 343 -7.46 -23.93 11.73
C GLY A 343 -6.85 -22.61 12.20
N VAL A 344 -6.45 -22.56 13.47
CA VAL A 344 -5.80 -21.39 14.10
C VAL A 344 -4.39 -21.82 14.51
N TYR A 345 -3.40 -21.07 14.08
CA TYR A 345 -1.99 -21.38 14.32
C TYR A 345 -1.14 -20.09 14.27
N ASP A 346 0.09 -20.18 14.76
CA ASP A 346 1.07 -19.11 14.68
C ASP A 346 1.49 -18.87 13.22
N ASN A 347 1.77 -17.62 12.84
CA ASN A 347 2.15 -17.27 11.47
C ASN A 347 3.42 -17.99 10.99
N THR A 348 4.34 -18.37 11.90
CA THR A 348 5.54 -19.14 11.58
C THR A 348 5.23 -20.53 11.01
N GLU A 349 4.05 -21.09 11.32
CA GLU A 349 3.61 -22.39 10.79
C GLU A 349 3.38 -22.37 9.27
N ILE A 350 3.12 -21.20 8.68
CA ILE A 350 3.00 -21.06 7.21
C ILE A 350 4.29 -21.52 6.53
N TYR A 351 5.45 -21.11 7.06
CA TYR A 351 6.74 -21.58 6.55
C TYR A 351 6.88 -23.11 6.63
N HIS A 352 6.58 -23.71 7.79
CA HIS A 352 6.71 -25.16 7.98
C HIS A 352 5.80 -25.95 7.03
N LYS A 353 4.56 -25.52 6.86
CA LYS A 353 3.59 -26.11 5.93
C LYS A 353 4.06 -26.01 4.47
N LEU A 354 4.55 -24.86 4.06
CA LEU A 354 5.11 -24.64 2.72
C LEU A 354 6.39 -25.47 2.50
N ALA A 355 7.29 -25.52 3.47
CA ALA A 355 8.52 -26.32 3.40
C ALA A 355 8.23 -27.82 3.24
N GLU A 356 7.23 -28.33 3.97
CA GLU A 356 6.75 -29.72 3.84
C GLU A 356 6.23 -30.00 2.43
N LEU A 357 5.33 -29.13 1.91
CA LEU A 357 4.72 -29.33 0.59
C LEU A 357 5.74 -29.23 -0.56
N THR A 358 6.65 -28.28 -0.49
CA THR A 358 7.69 -28.06 -1.50
C THR A 358 8.90 -28.96 -1.29
N LYS A 359 8.98 -29.67 -0.15
CA LYS A 359 10.13 -30.47 0.27
C LYS A 359 11.43 -29.67 0.29
N VAL A 360 11.36 -28.38 0.58
CA VAL A 360 12.50 -27.50 0.82
C VAL A 360 12.84 -27.56 2.30
N GLN A 361 14.12 -27.82 2.61
CA GLN A 361 14.63 -27.84 4.00
C GLN A 361 15.43 -26.57 4.24
#